data_e9014ed0d4dcdf6ea20197fa5d6acfe3
#
_entry.id   e9014ed0d4dcdf6ea20197fa5d6acfe3
#
_cell.length_a   1.000
_cell.length_b   1.000
_cell.length_c   1.000
_cell.angle_alpha   90.00
_cell.angle_beta   90.00
_cell.angle_gamma   90.00
#
_symmetry.space_group_name_H-M   'P 1'
#
loop_
_entity.id
_entity.type
_entity.pdbx_description
1 polymer ?
#
loop_
_entity_poly.entity_id
_entity_poly.type
_entity_poly.pdbx_seq_one_letter_code
_entity_poly.pdbx_strand_id
1 'polypeptide(L)'
;MSMRAAVALTQASWRTAKSYRFSFVLSFVSLAVTIVPVYFVANALQQFMAPVISSEGRDYFGFVLIGTAMLTLVSAALSSFASAVSGGLSSGFFEALLVTPTSLGPLLAGQTGYAFVWAAARAILLVGVGAFLGVDLRWLRLPEAMLVTMLLMGAYAGVGLIAAALVVSFRTNAAIPQGVLVISTLLGGVYFPTSVLPPVMAPIAEWLPLTPGLRALRQALLLGYPLSAISGDLLQLAGLALGCAVVGGVALRLAFRYARKAGSLGQY
;
A
#
# COMPACT_ATOMS: atom_id res chain seq x y z
N MET A 1 -0.31 -8.76 25.93
CA MET A 1 0.69 -7.67 25.85
C MET A 1 0.10 -6.49 25.11
N SER A 2 0.20 -5.34 25.69
CA SER A 2 -0.59 -4.17 25.47
C SER A 2 -0.16 -3.40 24.20
N MET A 3 -1.09 -2.63 23.66
CA MET A 3 -0.88 -1.57 22.66
C MET A 3 0.38 -0.71 22.97
N ARG A 4 0.79 -0.63 24.23
CA ARG A 4 2.04 0.02 24.69
C ARG A 4 3.31 -0.61 24.08
N ALA A 5 3.37 -1.92 23.86
CA ALA A 5 4.54 -2.57 23.26
C ALA A 5 4.65 -2.28 21.75
N ALA A 6 3.52 -2.29 21.03
CA ALA A 6 3.49 -1.89 19.62
C ALA A 6 3.95 -0.43 19.44
N VAL A 7 3.44 0.49 20.29
CA VAL A 7 3.85 1.89 20.29
C VAL A 7 5.34 2.04 20.63
N ALA A 8 5.87 1.31 21.61
CA ALA A 8 7.28 1.36 21.97
C ALA A 8 8.20 0.90 20.82
N LEU A 9 7.81 -0.16 20.09
CA LEU A 9 8.56 -0.64 18.92
C LEU A 9 8.53 0.36 17.77
N THR A 10 7.39 0.98 17.50
CA THR A 10 7.27 2.04 16.50
C THR A 10 8.13 3.25 16.88
N GLN A 11 8.15 3.64 18.18
CA GLN A 11 8.99 4.72 18.68
C GLN A 11 10.49 4.40 18.60
N ALA A 12 10.88 3.15 18.85
CA ALA A 12 12.28 2.72 18.70
C ALA A 12 12.73 2.82 17.24
N SER A 13 11.91 2.32 16.28
CA SER A 13 12.17 2.44 14.86
C SER A 13 12.24 3.91 14.40
N TRP A 14 11.39 4.78 14.97
CA TRP A 14 11.41 6.22 14.70
C TRP A 14 12.69 6.91 15.21
N ARG A 15 13.16 6.55 16.40
CA ARG A 15 14.41 7.09 16.95
C ARG A 15 15.62 6.69 16.11
N THR A 16 15.68 5.44 15.66
CA THR A 16 16.70 4.95 14.74
C THR A 16 16.68 5.73 13.43
N ALA A 17 15.49 5.92 12.84
CA ALA A 17 15.35 6.68 11.59
C ALA A 17 15.78 8.15 11.71
N LYS A 18 15.50 8.81 12.83
CA LYS A 18 15.96 10.20 13.09
C LYS A 18 17.50 10.35 13.08
N SER A 19 18.24 9.30 13.38
CA SER A 19 19.71 9.32 13.36
C SER A 19 20.26 9.36 11.94
N TYR A 20 19.46 8.98 10.93
CA TYR A 20 19.86 8.97 9.52
C TYR A 20 19.38 10.20 8.76
N ARG A 21 19.90 11.41 9.12
CA ARG A 21 19.55 12.67 8.45
C ARG A 21 19.75 12.64 6.93
N PHE A 22 20.79 11.94 6.49
CA PHE A 22 21.09 11.78 5.06
C PHE A 22 19.99 10.99 4.32
N SER A 23 19.45 9.93 4.91
CA SER A 23 18.31 9.18 4.34
C SER A 23 17.07 10.06 4.17
N PHE A 24 16.90 11.04 5.05
CA PHE A 24 15.79 11.98 4.96
C PHE A 24 15.93 12.87 3.72
N VAL A 25 17.11 13.48 3.53
CA VAL A 25 17.42 14.28 2.34
C VAL A 25 17.28 13.44 1.06
N LEU A 26 17.83 12.22 1.07
CA LEU A 26 17.75 11.31 -0.07
C LEU A 26 16.29 10.96 -0.44
N SER A 27 15.41 10.90 0.54
CA SER A 27 13.97 10.65 0.31
C SER A 27 13.29 11.82 -0.41
N PHE A 28 13.66 13.06 -0.12
CA PHE A 28 13.14 14.22 -0.87
C PHE A 28 13.70 14.27 -2.29
N VAL A 29 14.99 13.95 -2.47
CA VAL A 29 15.59 13.84 -3.82
C VAL A 29 14.89 12.74 -4.61
N SER A 30 14.66 11.58 -4.03
CA SER A 30 13.91 10.46 -4.64
C SER A 30 12.48 10.89 -5.06
N LEU A 31 11.84 11.72 -4.25
CA LEU A 31 10.50 12.23 -4.54
C LEU A 31 10.53 13.18 -5.73
N ALA A 32 11.48 14.09 -5.80
CA ALA A 32 11.67 15.00 -6.94
C ALA A 32 12.00 14.22 -8.22
N VAL A 33 12.88 13.23 -8.15
CA VAL A 33 13.22 12.32 -9.27
C VAL A 33 12.00 11.55 -9.75
N THR A 34 11.02 11.27 -8.88
CA THR A 34 9.77 10.60 -9.27
C THR A 34 8.79 11.57 -9.91
N ILE A 35 8.59 12.75 -9.30
CA ILE A 35 7.53 13.69 -9.71
C ILE A 35 7.86 14.45 -10.99
N VAL A 36 9.12 14.83 -11.17
CA VAL A 36 9.53 15.68 -12.31
C VAL A 36 9.29 14.97 -13.66
N PRO A 37 9.75 13.73 -13.88
CA PRO A 37 9.44 13.00 -15.11
C PRO A 37 7.93 12.79 -15.30
N VAL A 38 7.21 12.46 -14.23
CA VAL A 38 5.74 12.25 -14.27
C VAL A 38 5.04 13.53 -14.73
N TYR A 39 5.44 14.69 -14.21
CA TYR A 39 4.88 15.98 -14.60
C TYR A 39 5.07 16.27 -16.11
N PHE A 40 6.31 16.14 -16.62
CA PHE A 40 6.59 16.40 -18.03
C PHE A 40 5.90 15.40 -18.97
N VAL A 41 5.94 14.12 -18.65
CA VAL A 41 5.29 13.08 -19.44
C VAL A 41 3.77 13.25 -19.43
N ALA A 42 3.19 13.54 -18.25
CA ALA A 42 1.75 13.73 -18.14
C ALA A 42 1.27 14.95 -18.94
N ASN A 43 1.99 16.07 -18.87
CA ASN A 43 1.65 17.24 -19.68
C ASN A 43 1.80 16.99 -21.18
N ALA A 44 2.81 16.26 -21.60
CA ALA A 44 2.99 15.90 -23.00
C ALA A 44 1.87 15.00 -23.53
N LEU A 45 1.33 14.13 -22.69
CA LEU A 45 0.26 13.19 -23.03
C LEU A 45 -1.15 13.74 -22.75
N GLN A 46 -1.29 14.92 -22.15
CA GLN A 46 -2.57 15.48 -21.73
C GLN A 46 -3.63 15.47 -22.84
N GLN A 47 -3.29 15.91 -24.05
CA GLN A 47 -4.24 15.98 -25.16
C GLN A 47 -4.79 14.60 -25.57
N PHE A 48 -3.96 13.58 -25.49
CA PHE A 48 -4.33 12.21 -25.85
C PHE A 48 -5.09 11.50 -24.75
N MET A 49 -4.73 11.78 -23.50
CA MET A 49 -5.29 11.08 -22.34
C MET A 49 -6.54 11.74 -21.76
N ALA A 50 -6.73 13.05 -21.95
CA ALA A 50 -7.89 13.78 -21.40
C ALA A 50 -9.26 13.13 -21.74
N PRO A 51 -9.56 12.72 -22.99
CA PRO A 51 -10.83 12.06 -23.30
C PRO A 51 -10.94 10.68 -22.64
N VAL A 52 -9.82 9.98 -22.47
CA VAL A 52 -9.78 8.61 -21.95
C VAL A 52 -10.02 8.57 -20.43
N ILE A 53 -9.51 9.56 -19.69
CA ILE A 53 -9.62 9.66 -18.24
C ILE A 53 -10.85 10.44 -17.76
N SER A 54 -11.71 10.90 -18.67
CA SER A 54 -12.83 11.83 -18.37
C SER A 54 -13.78 11.36 -17.28
N SER A 55 -13.89 10.06 -17.04
CA SER A 55 -14.69 9.45 -15.97
C SER A 55 -14.06 9.54 -14.56
N GLU A 56 -12.74 9.79 -14.48
CA GLU A 56 -11.99 9.79 -13.23
C GLU A 56 -11.24 11.11 -12.98
N GLY A 57 -11.09 11.96 -14.00
CA GLY A 57 -10.38 13.22 -13.88
C GLY A 57 -10.36 14.03 -15.17
N ARG A 58 -9.91 15.28 -15.09
CA ARG A 58 -9.75 16.19 -16.26
C ARG A 58 -8.29 16.44 -16.60
N ASP A 59 -7.43 16.34 -15.60
CA ASP A 59 -6.00 16.55 -15.70
C ASP A 59 -5.26 15.22 -15.56
N TYR A 60 -4.48 14.86 -16.60
CA TYR A 60 -3.75 13.61 -16.61
C TYR A 60 -2.60 13.59 -15.59
N PHE A 61 -2.00 14.75 -15.31
CA PHE A 61 -1.00 14.82 -14.26
C PHE A 61 -1.60 14.49 -12.88
N GLY A 62 -2.75 15.08 -12.53
CA GLY A 62 -3.48 14.76 -11.29
C GLY A 62 -3.88 13.30 -11.21
N PHE A 63 -4.32 12.71 -12.35
CA PHE A 63 -4.67 11.30 -12.45
C PHE A 63 -3.48 10.38 -12.10
N VAL A 64 -2.30 10.60 -12.72
CA VAL A 64 -1.09 9.81 -12.47
C VAL A 64 -0.50 10.08 -11.09
N LEU A 65 -0.57 11.32 -10.63
CA LEU A 65 -0.08 11.74 -9.31
C LEU A 65 -0.77 10.95 -8.19
N ILE A 66 -2.12 10.91 -8.19
CA ILE A 66 -2.89 10.15 -7.20
C ILE A 66 -2.54 8.65 -7.30
N GLY A 67 -2.43 8.11 -8.51
CA GLY A 67 -2.01 6.73 -8.74
C GLY A 67 -0.63 6.44 -8.13
N THR A 68 0.34 7.30 -8.37
CA THR A 68 1.72 7.16 -7.87
C THR A 68 1.78 7.32 -6.35
N ALA A 69 1.03 8.27 -5.78
CA ALA A 69 0.92 8.43 -4.33
C ALA A 69 0.35 7.18 -3.66
N MET A 70 -0.69 6.58 -4.22
CA MET A 70 -1.26 5.35 -3.71
C MET A 70 -0.31 4.15 -3.86
N LEU A 71 0.46 4.07 -4.95
CA LEU A 71 1.48 3.03 -5.11
C LEU A 71 2.52 3.04 -4.00
N THR A 72 2.92 4.21 -3.49
CA THR A 72 3.87 4.28 -2.36
C THR A 72 3.28 3.65 -1.10
N LEU A 73 1.99 3.86 -0.85
CA LEU A 73 1.27 3.26 0.28
C LEU A 73 1.08 1.76 0.09
N VAL A 74 0.64 1.35 -1.09
CA VAL A 74 0.43 -0.07 -1.45
C VAL A 74 1.74 -0.85 -1.33
N SER A 75 2.85 -0.30 -1.85
CA SER A 75 4.17 -0.92 -1.74
C SER A 75 4.59 -1.11 -0.27
N ALA A 76 4.36 -0.11 0.58
CA ALA A 76 4.62 -0.22 2.01
C ALA A 76 3.72 -1.28 2.68
N ALA A 77 2.44 -1.34 2.33
CA ALA A 77 1.52 -2.33 2.88
C ALA A 77 1.90 -3.77 2.49
N LEU A 78 2.27 -3.99 1.23
CA LEU A 78 2.68 -5.30 0.73
C LEU A 78 4.00 -5.78 1.33
N SER A 79 5.02 -4.90 1.37
CA SER A 79 6.38 -5.30 1.71
C SER A 79 6.65 -5.32 3.22
N SER A 80 6.00 -4.48 4.01
CA SER A 80 6.30 -4.32 5.43
C SER A 80 6.09 -5.61 6.23
N PHE A 81 4.99 -6.34 6.00
CA PHE A 81 4.72 -7.59 6.71
C PHE A 81 5.68 -8.70 6.30
N ALA A 82 5.94 -8.85 5.00
CA ALA A 82 6.87 -9.86 4.49
C ALA A 82 8.30 -9.59 4.99
N SER A 83 8.73 -8.32 4.98
CA SER A 83 10.06 -7.91 5.47
C SER A 83 10.19 -8.05 6.98
N ALA A 84 9.14 -7.73 7.76
CA ALA A 84 9.14 -7.92 9.20
C ALA A 84 9.27 -9.41 9.58
N VAL A 85 8.58 -10.28 8.84
CA VAL A 85 8.67 -11.73 9.04
C VAL A 85 10.02 -12.26 8.60
N SER A 86 10.50 -11.93 7.42
CA SER A 86 11.80 -12.36 6.91
C SER A 86 12.95 -11.90 7.81
N GLY A 87 12.96 -10.62 8.21
CA GLY A 87 13.94 -10.07 9.14
C GLY A 87 13.89 -10.70 10.54
N GLY A 88 12.70 -11.01 11.03
CA GLY A 88 12.54 -11.71 12.31
C GLY A 88 13.00 -13.16 12.28
N LEU A 89 12.88 -13.85 11.12
CA LEU A 89 13.40 -15.20 10.93
C LEU A 89 14.94 -15.17 10.85
N SER A 90 15.51 -14.31 10.01
CA SER A 90 16.96 -14.24 9.81
C SER A 90 17.75 -13.75 11.03
N SER A 91 17.12 -12.98 11.93
CA SER A 91 17.73 -12.49 13.18
C SER A 91 17.56 -13.44 14.38
N GLY A 92 16.89 -14.58 14.23
CA GLY A 92 16.54 -15.48 15.35
C GLY A 92 15.53 -14.88 16.32
N PHE A 93 14.96 -13.72 15.99
CA PHE A 93 14.03 -12.99 16.88
C PHE A 93 12.76 -13.80 17.20
N PHE A 94 12.25 -14.57 16.22
CA PHE A 94 11.09 -15.43 16.45
C PHE A 94 11.38 -16.61 17.39
N GLU A 95 12.63 -17.11 17.43
CA GLU A 95 13.04 -18.15 18.39
C GLU A 95 13.02 -17.60 19.82
N ALA A 96 13.59 -16.42 20.02
CA ALA A 96 13.53 -15.75 21.32
C ALA A 96 12.08 -15.44 21.76
N LEU A 97 11.19 -15.19 20.79
CA LEU A 97 9.78 -14.93 21.06
C LEU A 97 8.98 -16.18 21.43
N LEU A 98 9.35 -17.35 20.89
CA LEU A 98 8.67 -18.61 21.21
C LEU A 98 8.79 -18.99 22.69
N VAL A 99 9.81 -18.50 23.39
CA VAL A 99 10.00 -18.68 24.83
C VAL A 99 9.13 -17.71 25.65
N THR A 100 8.50 -16.72 25.01
CA THR A 100 7.65 -15.72 25.67
C THR A 100 6.17 -15.92 25.31
N PRO A 101 5.19 -15.65 26.19
CA PRO A 101 3.76 -15.75 25.90
C PRO A 101 3.25 -14.55 25.06
N THR A 102 4.01 -14.13 24.04
CA THR A 102 3.66 -12.97 23.20
C THR A 102 2.88 -13.37 21.96
N SER A 103 1.82 -12.61 21.67
CA SER A 103 1.07 -12.77 20.43
C SER A 103 1.79 -12.09 19.25
N LEU A 104 1.82 -12.74 18.09
CA LEU A 104 2.49 -12.26 16.87
C LEU A 104 1.89 -10.97 16.30
N GLY A 105 0.57 -10.76 16.46
CA GLY A 105 -0.15 -9.64 15.87
C GLY A 105 0.37 -8.25 16.31
N PRO A 106 0.37 -7.92 17.62
CA PRO A 106 0.89 -6.64 18.11
C PRO A 106 2.36 -6.40 17.76
N LEU A 107 3.14 -7.46 17.63
CA LEU A 107 4.54 -7.38 17.27
C LEU A 107 4.72 -6.96 15.80
N LEU A 108 4.04 -7.66 14.89
CA LEU A 108 4.06 -7.31 13.47
C LEU A 108 3.51 -5.89 13.25
N ALA A 109 2.42 -5.52 13.94
CA ALA A 109 1.87 -4.18 13.88
C ALA A 109 2.87 -3.10 14.35
N GLY A 110 3.67 -3.37 15.38
CA GLY A 110 4.71 -2.46 15.84
C GLY A 110 5.86 -2.29 14.85
N GLN A 111 6.31 -3.39 14.23
CA GLN A 111 7.39 -3.34 13.24
C GLN A 111 6.95 -2.69 11.92
N THR A 112 5.69 -2.91 11.49
CA THR A 112 5.18 -2.32 10.25
C THR A 112 4.72 -0.88 10.41
N GLY A 113 4.36 -0.44 11.61
CA GLY A 113 3.80 0.89 11.88
C GLY A 113 4.68 2.03 11.37
N TYR A 114 6.00 1.94 11.53
CA TYR A 114 6.93 2.94 10.99
C TYR A 114 6.87 3.04 9.45
N ALA A 115 6.82 1.90 8.75
CA ALA A 115 6.76 1.87 7.30
C ALA A 115 5.48 2.53 6.78
N PHE A 116 4.35 2.32 7.45
CA PHE A 116 3.07 2.95 7.11
C PHE A 116 3.09 4.47 7.32
N VAL A 117 3.60 4.93 8.47
CA VAL A 117 3.71 6.37 8.76
C VAL A 117 4.61 7.06 7.74
N TRP A 118 5.74 6.44 7.41
CA TRP A 118 6.67 6.97 6.42
C TRP A 118 6.07 7.01 5.01
N ALA A 119 5.40 5.96 4.59
CA ALA A 119 4.71 5.92 3.30
C ALA A 119 3.58 6.96 3.22
N ALA A 120 2.80 7.12 4.30
CA ALA A 120 1.77 8.15 4.39
C ALA A 120 2.36 9.56 4.27
N ALA A 121 3.45 9.84 4.97
CA ALA A 121 4.14 11.12 4.85
C ALA A 121 4.62 11.41 3.42
N ARG A 122 5.18 10.40 2.74
CA ARG A 122 5.58 10.53 1.32
C ARG A 122 4.40 10.72 0.39
N ALA A 123 3.29 10.01 0.59
CA ALA A 123 2.08 10.17 -0.23
C ALA A 123 1.47 11.57 -0.05
N ILE A 124 1.41 12.08 1.19
CA ILE A 124 0.96 13.45 1.49
C ILE A 124 1.86 14.47 0.82
N LEU A 125 3.18 14.29 0.87
CA LEU A 125 4.13 15.18 0.20
C LEU A 125 3.95 15.16 -1.33
N LEU A 126 3.76 13.97 -1.93
CA LEU A 126 3.49 13.85 -3.37
C LEU A 126 2.24 14.63 -3.77
N VAL A 127 1.14 14.44 -3.04
CA VAL A 127 -0.13 15.14 -3.29
C VAL A 127 0.03 16.66 -3.05
N GLY A 128 0.74 17.07 -2.00
CA GLY A 128 1.02 18.47 -1.70
C GLY A 128 1.84 19.16 -2.79
N VAL A 129 2.91 18.52 -3.28
CA VAL A 129 3.69 19.02 -4.42
C VAL A 129 2.85 19.09 -5.70
N GLY A 130 2.00 18.10 -5.94
CA GLY A 130 1.07 18.11 -7.07
C GLY A 130 0.08 19.27 -7.01
N ALA A 131 -0.47 19.56 -5.83
CA ALA A 131 -1.33 20.71 -5.61
C ALA A 131 -0.58 22.03 -5.88
N PHE A 132 0.69 22.13 -5.47
CA PHE A 132 1.54 23.28 -5.75
C PHE A 132 1.85 23.44 -7.26
N LEU A 133 1.93 22.31 -7.99
CA LEU A 133 2.13 22.29 -9.46
C LEU A 133 0.84 22.52 -10.25
N GLY A 134 -0.29 22.83 -9.59
CA GLY A 134 -1.53 23.26 -10.22
C GLY A 134 -2.61 22.19 -10.34
N VAL A 135 -2.47 21.03 -9.70
CA VAL A 135 -3.56 20.03 -9.64
C VAL A 135 -4.72 20.57 -8.81
N ASP A 136 -5.90 20.69 -9.42
CA ASP A 136 -7.13 21.16 -8.74
C ASP A 136 -7.73 20.05 -7.86
N LEU A 137 -7.32 20.01 -6.59
CA LEU A 137 -7.80 19.06 -5.61
C LEU A 137 -9.01 19.61 -4.84
N ARG A 138 -10.05 18.81 -4.72
CA ARG A 138 -11.24 19.10 -3.94
C ARG A 138 -11.02 18.81 -2.45
N TRP A 139 -10.36 19.72 -1.75
CA TRP A 139 -9.98 19.59 -0.33
C TRP A 139 -11.17 19.27 0.60
N LEU A 140 -12.39 19.68 0.25
CA LEU A 140 -13.60 19.36 0.99
C LEU A 140 -13.90 17.85 1.02
N ARG A 141 -13.32 17.07 0.08
CA ARG A 141 -13.49 15.61 -0.04
C ARG A 141 -12.35 14.81 0.58
N LEU A 142 -11.53 15.45 1.42
CA LEU A 142 -10.48 14.75 2.16
C LEU A 142 -11.00 13.64 3.08
N PRO A 143 -12.13 13.78 3.81
CA PRO A 143 -12.65 12.69 4.63
C PRO A 143 -12.97 11.42 3.82
N GLU A 144 -13.62 11.58 2.65
CA GLU A 144 -13.90 10.48 1.73
C GLU A 144 -12.60 9.84 1.21
N ALA A 145 -11.65 10.68 0.81
CA ALA A 145 -10.34 10.21 0.35
C ALA A 145 -9.57 9.45 1.44
N MET A 146 -9.63 9.90 2.69
CA MET A 146 -9.04 9.19 3.83
C MET A 146 -9.70 7.82 4.06
N LEU A 147 -11.03 7.74 3.98
CA LEU A 147 -11.76 6.49 4.11
C LEU A 147 -11.35 5.48 3.03
N VAL A 148 -11.33 5.90 1.76
CA VAL A 148 -10.88 5.06 0.64
C VAL A 148 -9.44 4.60 0.85
N THR A 149 -8.55 5.51 1.24
CA THR A 149 -7.15 5.20 1.50
C THR A 149 -6.99 4.18 2.63
N MET A 150 -7.75 4.32 3.72
CA MET A 150 -7.72 3.36 4.84
C MET A 150 -8.19 1.97 4.42
N LEU A 151 -9.28 1.88 3.64
CA LEU A 151 -9.77 0.60 3.12
C LEU A 151 -8.76 -0.04 2.16
N LEU A 152 -8.16 0.76 1.27
CA LEU A 152 -7.12 0.30 0.35
C LEU A 152 -5.90 -0.23 1.09
N MET A 153 -5.44 0.49 2.11
CA MET A 153 -4.32 0.05 2.96
C MET A 153 -4.67 -1.24 3.71
N GLY A 154 -5.91 -1.37 4.22
CA GLY A 154 -6.39 -2.59 4.86
C GLY A 154 -6.39 -3.79 3.92
N ALA A 155 -6.85 -3.61 2.69
CA ALA A 155 -6.83 -4.65 1.66
C ALA A 155 -5.41 -5.14 1.36
N TYR A 156 -4.49 -4.21 1.08
CA TYR A 156 -3.11 -4.55 0.78
C TYR A 156 -2.30 -5.01 2.00
N ALA A 157 -2.66 -4.60 3.20
CA ALA A 157 -2.13 -5.20 4.42
C ALA A 157 -2.53 -6.69 4.51
N GLY A 158 -3.77 -7.04 4.17
CA GLY A 158 -4.22 -8.43 4.07
C GLY A 158 -3.42 -9.24 3.05
N VAL A 159 -3.18 -8.68 1.85
CA VAL A 159 -2.30 -9.31 0.84
C VAL A 159 -0.86 -9.42 1.35
N GLY A 160 -0.34 -8.43 2.07
CA GLY A 160 0.96 -8.45 2.73
C GLY A 160 1.08 -9.57 3.77
N LEU A 161 0.00 -9.87 4.51
CA LEU A 161 -0.06 -11.01 5.44
C LEU A 161 0.00 -12.35 4.68
N ILE A 162 -0.66 -12.47 3.52
CA ILE A 162 -0.56 -13.66 2.65
C ILE A 162 0.90 -13.82 2.19
N ALA A 163 1.53 -12.74 1.72
CA ALA A 163 2.93 -12.77 1.31
C ALA A 163 3.85 -13.17 2.47
N ALA A 164 3.62 -12.67 3.69
CA ALA A 164 4.35 -13.06 4.88
C ALA A 164 4.15 -14.55 5.22
N ALA A 165 2.94 -15.09 5.05
CA ALA A 165 2.67 -16.52 5.23
C ALA A 165 3.46 -17.38 4.24
N LEU A 166 3.58 -16.94 2.99
CA LEU A 166 4.36 -17.64 1.96
C LEU A 166 5.88 -17.57 2.26
N VAL A 167 6.38 -16.45 2.81
CA VAL A 167 7.77 -16.35 3.28
C VAL A 167 8.05 -17.40 4.37
N VAL A 168 7.15 -17.54 5.35
CA VAL A 168 7.29 -18.56 6.42
C VAL A 168 7.27 -19.99 5.84
N SER A 169 6.38 -20.25 4.87
CA SER A 169 6.15 -21.61 4.35
C SER A 169 7.21 -22.07 3.37
N PHE A 170 7.65 -21.19 2.49
CA PHE A 170 8.54 -21.51 1.35
C PHE A 170 9.97 -20.98 1.51
N ARG A 171 10.26 -20.27 2.59
CA ARG A 171 11.58 -19.64 2.82
C ARG A 171 12.04 -18.75 1.66
N THR A 172 11.08 -18.18 0.92
CA THR A 172 11.37 -17.31 -0.23
C THR A 172 11.51 -15.86 0.22
N ASN A 173 12.40 -15.14 -0.43
CA ASN A 173 12.57 -13.70 -0.22
C ASN A 173 11.42 -12.90 -0.85
N ALA A 174 11.44 -11.58 -0.69
CA ALA A 174 10.43 -10.59 -1.02
C ALA A 174 9.96 -10.54 -2.51
N ALA A 175 10.19 -11.57 -3.33
CA ALA A 175 9.77 -11.60 -4.73
C ALA A 175 8.24 -11.58 -4.92
N ILE A 176 7.50 -12.19 -3.98
CA ILE A 176 6.03 -12.27 -4.07
C ILE A 176 5.37 -10.90 -3.91
N PRO A 177 5.68 -10.08 -2.88
CA PRO A 177 5.18 -8.70 -2.79
C PRO A 177 5.47 -7.87 -4.04
N GLN A 178 6.67 -8.02 -4.60
CA GLN A 178 7.07 -7.29 -5.80
C GLN A 178 6.25 -7.71 -7.03
N GLY A 179 5.99 -9.01 -7.21
CA GLY A 179 5.14 -9.51 -8.29
C GLY A 179 3.71 -8.97 -8.19
N VAL A 180 3.11 -9.00 -6.99
CA VAL A 180 1.78 -8.42 -6.75
C VAL A 180 1.77 -6.91 -7.03
N LEU A 181 2.82 -6.18 -6.63
CA LEU A 181 2.93 -4.74 -6.88
C LEU A 181 2.98 -4.45 -8.38
N VAL A 182 3.77 -5.20 -9.16
CA VAL A 182 3.86 -5.05 -10.63
C VAL A 182 2.51 -5.30 -11.28
N ILE A 183 1.83 -6.39 -10.93
CA ILE A 183 0.49 -6.71 -11.45
C ILE A 183 -0.50 -5.60 -11.09
N SER A 184 -0.51 -5.15 -9.82
CA SER A 184 -1.36 -4.06 -9.36
C SER A 184 -1.06 -2.74 -10.09
N THR A 185 0.19 -2.45 -10.41
CA THR A 185 0.59 -1.24 -11.14
C THR A 185 0.10 -1.27 -12.58
N LEU A 186 0.22 -2.42 -13.25
CA LEU A 186 -0.15 -2.57 -14.66
C LEU A 186 -1.66 -2.63 -14.85
N LEU A 187 -2.35 -3.43 -14.03
CA LEU A 187 -3.79 -3.67 -14.20
C LEU A 187 -4.67 -2.76 -13.33
N GLY A 188 -4.13 -2.22 -12.23
CA GLY A 188 -4.89 -1.45 -11.23
C GLY A 188 -5.23 -0.02 -11.64
N GLY A 189 -4.91 0.39 -12.87
CA GLY A 189 -5.32 1.71 -13.37
C GLY A 189 -4.44 2.87 -12.91
N VAL A 190 -3.17 2.65 -12.59
CA VAL A 190 -2.28 3.72 -12.08
C VAL A 190 -1.98 4.78 -13.13
N TYR A 191 -1.59 4.35 -14.33
CA TYR A 191 -1.16 5.22 -15.43
C TYR A 191 -2.23 5.42 -16.50
N PHE A 192 -3.21 4.53 -16.59
CA PHE A 192 -4.33 4.61 -17.52
C PHE A 192 -5.57 4.00 -16.87
N PRO A 193 -6.79 4.45 -17.20
CA PRO A 193 -8.00 3.90 -16.62
C PRO A 193 -8.22 2.45 -17.09
N THR A 194 -8.84 1.65 -16.25
CA THR A 194 -9.10 0.23 -16.54
C THR A 194 -10.03 0.01 -17.74
N SER A 195 -10.75 1.05 -18.16
CA SER A 195 -11.62 1.02 -19.35
C SER A 195 -10.88 0.77 -20.67
N VAL A 196 -9.58 1.04 -20.75
CA VAL A 196 -8.76 0.77 -21.96
C VAL A 196 -8.14 -0.63 -21.98
N LEU A 197 -8.32 -1.40 -20.90
CA LEU A 197 -7.82 -2.77 -20.86
C LEU A 197 -8.56 -3.68 -21.83
N PRO A 198 -7.88 -4.71 -22.40
CA PRO A 198 -8.54 -5.74 -23.16
C PRO A 198 -9.68 -6.40 -22.37
N PRO A 199 -10.77 -6.85 -23.04
CA PRO A 199 -11.94 -7.43 -22.38
C PRO A 199 -11.64 -8.62 -21.46
N VAL A 200 -10.55 -9.34 -21.72
CA VAL A 200 -10.09 -10.46 -20.87
C VAL A 200 -9.44 -9.98 -19.57
N MET A 201 -8.77 -8.81 -19.59
CA MET A 201 -8.03 -8.28 -18.44
C MET A 201 -8.90 -7.39 -17.54
N ALA A 202 -9.92 -6.74 -18.08
CA ALA A 202 -10.79 -5.84 -17.32
C ALA A 202 -11.47 -6.52 -16.11
N PRO A 203 -12.04 -7.74 -16.22
CA PRO A 203 -12.59 -8.44 -15.05
C PRO A 203 -11.54 -8.77 -13.98
N ILE A 204 -10.30 -9.12 -14.40
CA ILE A 204 -9.21 -9.41 -13.49
C ILE A 204 -8.80 -8.14 -12.73
N ALA A 205 -8.75 -7.01 -13.42
CA ALA A 205 -8.44 -5.71 -12.82
C ALA A 205 -9.42 -5.32 -11.72
N GLU A 206 -10.71 -5.61 -11.88
CA GLU A 206 -11.74 -5.29 -10.88
C GLU A 206 -11.57 -6.07 -9.56
N TRP A 207 -10.89 -7.23 -9.57
CA TRP A 207 -10.55 -7.97 -8.35
C TRP A 207 -9.32 -7.43 -7.60
N LEU A 208 -8.58 -6.50 -8.22
CA LEU A 208 -7.47 -5.84 -7.56
C LEU A 208 -8.00 -4.68 -6.70
N PRO A 209 -7.70 -4.64 -5.39
CA PRO A 209 -8.20 -3.56 -4.51
C PRO A 209 -7.80 -2.16 -4.98
N LEU A 210 -6.70 -2.05 -5.75
CA LEU A 210 -6.22 -0.78 -6.30
C LEU A 210 -7.20 -0.16 -7.29
N THR A 211 -7.88 -0.95 -8.09
CA THR A 211 -8.80 -0.50 -9.14
C THR A 211 -9.98 0.30 -8.58
N PRO A 212 -10.88 -0.27 -7.74
CA PRO A 212 -11.97 0.50 -7.15
C PRO A 212 -11.43 1.58 -6.20
N GLY A 213 -10.30 1.35 -5.54
CA GLY A 213 -9.67 2.35 -4.67
C GLY A 213 -9.23 3.59 -5.42
N LEU A 214 -8.51 3.45 -6.54
CA LEU A 214 -8.06 4.60 -7.35
C LEU A 214 -9.23 5.32 -8.02
N ARG A 215 -10.21 4.58 -8.55
CA ARG A 215 -11.40 5.15 -9.17
C ARG A 215 -12.16 6.02 -8.16
N ALA A 216 -12.51 5.48 -6.99
CA ALA A 216 -13.18 6.23 -5.93
C ALA A 216 -12.38 7.44 -5.45
N LEU A 217 -11.06 7.29 -5.28
CA LEU A 217 -10.19 8.35 -4.80
C LEU A 217 -10.10 9.52 -5.80
N ARG A 218 -9.95 9.22 -7.09
CA ARG A 218 -9.92 10.22 -8.15
C ARG A 218 -11.26 10.93 -8.31
N GLN A 219 -12.35 10.19 -8.29
CA GLN A 219 -13.70 10.76 -8.33
C GLN A 219 -13.95 11.71 -7.16
N ALA A 220 -13.50 11.35 -5.96
CA ALA A 220 -13.61 12.23 -4.80
C ALA A 220 -12.69 13.46 -4.92
N LEU A 221 -11.39 13.27 -5.16
CA LEU A 221 -10.40 14.36 -5.08
C LEU A 221 -10.33 15.23 -6.33
N LEU A 222 -10.52 14.67 -7.55
CA LEU A 222 -10.41 15.43 -8.81
C LEU A 222 -11.78 15.91 -9.32
N LEU A 223 -12.84 15.10 -9.18
CA LEU A 223 -14.18 15.45 -9.65
C LEU A 223 -15.08 16.00 -8.55
N GLY A 224 -14.73 15.80 -7.27
CA GLY A 224 -15.50 16.30 -6.12
C GLY A 224 -16.76 15.50 -5.81
N TYR A 225 -16.86 14.24 -6.24
CA TYR A 225 -18.01 13.40 -6.02
C TYR A 225 -18.27 13.14 -4.52
N PRO A 226 -19.54 13.15 -4.08
CA PRO A 226 -19.90 12.82 -2.70
C PRO A 226 -19.77 11.31 -2.44
N LEU A 227 -19.75 10.94 -1.17
CA LEU A 227 -19.67 9.55 -0.71
C LEU A 227 -20.75 8.65 -1.33
N SER A 228 -21.95 9.16 -1.54
CA SER A 228 -23.05 8.42 -2.17
C SER A 228 -22.77 8.03 -3.61
N ALA A 229 -22.03 8.86 -4.36
CA ALA A 229 -21.71 8.58 -5.76
C ALA A 229 -20.60 7.51 -5.91
N ILE A 230 -19.69 7.41 -4.94
CA ILE A 230 -18.58 6.44 -4.93
C ILE A 230 -18.89 5.19 -4.06
N SER A 231 -20.12 5.07 -3.57
CA SER A 231 -20.51 3.99 -2.65
C SER A 231 -20.35 2.59 -3.21
N GLY A 232 -20.53 2.38 -4.52
CA GLY A 232 -20.31 1.11 -5.19
C GLY A 232 -18.85 0.65 -5.11
N ASP A 233 -17.92 1.53 -5.46
CA ASP A 233 -16.48 1.25 -5.37
C ASP A 233 -16.03 1.05 -3.91
N LEU A 234 -16.62 1.81 -2.97
CA LEU A 234 -16.36 1.66 -1.54
C LEU A 234 -16.82 0.29 -1.01
N LEU A 235 -18.02 -0.17 -1.37
CA LEU A 235 -18.52 -1.48 -0.98
C LEU A 235 -17.66 -2.60 -1.53
N GLN A 236 -17.28 -2.51 -2.81
CA GLN A 236 -16.37 -3.46 -3.45
C GLN A 236 -15.02 -3.48 -2.73
N LEU A 237 -14.43 -2.31 -2.49
CA LEU A 237 -13.16 -2.19 -1.80
C LEU A 237 -13.23 -2.71 -0.35
N ALA A 238 -14.32 -2.44 0.37
CA ALA A 238 -14.52 -2.95 1.73
C ALA A 238 -14.65 -4.48 1.75
N GLY A 239 -15.37 -5.06 0.79
CA GLY A 239 -15.45 -6.51 0.61
C GLY A 239 -14.09 -7.14 0.34
N LEU A 240 -13.31 -6.57 -0.57
CA LEU A 240 -11.94 -7.01 -0.88
C LEU A 240 -11.02 -6.85 0.34
N ALA A 241 -11.12 -5.74 1.07
CA ALA A 241 -10.32 -5.50 2.28
C ALA A 241 -10.61 -6.55 3.37
N LEU A 242 -11.89 -6.83 3.61
CA LEU A 242 -12.30 -7.86 4.57
C LEU A 242 -11.84 -9.24 4.13
N GLY A 243 -12.06 -9.60 2.87
CA GLY A 243 -11.63 -10.89 2.30
C GLY A 243 -10.12 -11.09 2.42
N CYS A 244 -9.32 -10.11 1.98
CA CYS A 244 -7.86 -10.16 2.07
C CYS A 244 -7.37 -10.22 3.53
N ALA A 245 -7.99 -9.48 4.44
CA ALA A 245 -7.64 -9.49 5.86
C ALA A 245 -7.92 -10.86 6.51
N VAL A 246 -9.08 -11.46 6.23
CA VAL A 246 -9.45 -12.79 6.74
C VAL A 246 -8.52 -13.86 6.17
N VAL A 247 -8.37 -13.90 4.85
CA VAL A 247 -7.51 -14.90 4.18
C VAL A 247 -6.06 -14.75 4.64
N GLY A 248 -5.54 -13.51 4.68
CA GLY A 248 -4.17 -13.22 5.12
C GLY A 248 -3.93 -13.60 6.57
N GLY A 249 -4.88 -13.26 7.46
CA GLY A 249 -4.80 -13.62 8.88
C GLY A 249 -4.83 -15.12 9.12
N VAL A 250 -5.69 -15.85 8.40
CA VAL A 250 -5.77 -17.33 8.47
C VAL A 250 -4.51 -17.95 7.91
N ALA A 251 -4.07 -17.52 6.71
CA ALA A 251 -2.86 -18.04 6.06
C ALA A 251 -1.62 -17.89 6.97
N LEU A 252 -1.44 -16.72 7.55
CA LEU A 252 -0.30 -16.45 8.45
C LEU A 252 -0.36 -17.33 9.71
N ARG A 253 -1.54 -17.47 10.33
CA ARG A 253 -1.72 -18.35 11.50
C ARG A 253 -1.38 -19.80 11.17
N LEU A 254 -1.84 -20.30 10.02
CA LEU A 254 -1.56 -21.67 9.57
C LEU A 254 -0.07 -21.86 9.26
N ALA A 255 0.56 -20.91 8.58
CA ALA A 255 2.00 -20.94 8.28
C ALA A 255 2.84 -21.05 9.56
N PHE A 256 2.57 -20.21 10.57
CA PHE A 256 3.28 -20.27 11.85
C PHE A 256 2.97 -21.55 12.64
N ARG A 257 1.74 -22.07 12.59
CA ARG A 257 1.41 -23.35 13.21
C ARG A 257 2.20 -24.51 12.58
N TYR A 258 2.29 -24.52 11.25
CA TYR A 258 3.05 -25.53 10.52
C TYR A 258 4.56 -25.42 10.83
N ALA A 259 5.13 -24.22 10.77
CA ALA A 259 6.54 -23.99 11.06
C ALA A 259 6.95 -24.39 12.48
N ARG A 260 6.07 -24.15 13.48
CA ARG A 260 6.27 -24.62 14.87
C ARG A 260 6.28 -26.13 14.98
N LYS A 261 5.33 -26.85 14.31
CA LYS A 261 5.26 -28.31 14.34
C LYS A 261 6.46 -28.96 13.65
N ALA A 262 6.94 -28.36 12.57
CA ALA A 262 8.08 -28.85 11.79
C ALA A 262 9.44 -28.53 12.42
N GLY A 263 9.51 -27.74 13.51
CA GLY A 263 10.77 -27.30 14.13
C GLY A 263 11.64 -26.46 13.20
N SER A 264 11.07 -25.90 12.11
CA SER A 264 11.82 -25.28 11.02
C SER A 264 12.18 -23.81 11.27
N LEU A 265 11.73 -23.23 12.39
CA LEU A 265 11.98 -21.81 12.71
C LEU A 265 13.45 -21.53 13.10
N GLY A 266 14.21 -22.55 13.51
CA GLY A 266 15.65 -22.44 13.85
C GLY A 266 16.62 -22.81 12.73
N GLN A 267 16.16 -22.90 11.48
CA GLN A 267 16.99 -23.30 10.35
C GLN A 267 17.15 -22.16 9.29
N TYR A 268 17.02 -20.92 9.71
CA TYR A 268 17.18 -19.73 8.85
C TYR A 268 18.55 -19.10 9.01
#